data_2cd4ef10737b417c1fde0418623226e0
#
_entry.id   2cd4ef10737b417c1fde0418623226e0
#
_cell.length_a   1.000
_cell.length_b   1.000
_cell.length_c   1.000
_cell.angle_alpha   90.00
_cell.angle_beta   90.00
_cell.angle_gamma   90.00
#
_symmetry.space_group_name_H-M   'P 1'
#
loop_
_entity.id
_entity.type
_entity.pdbx_description
1 polymer ?
#
loop_
_entity_poly.entity_id
_entity_poly.type
_entity_poly.pdbx_seq_one_letter_code
_entity_poly.pdbx_strand_id
1 'polypeptide(L)'
;MVCLRLAGIVYFCCMRYKFYTLSILFAIGMKVSAQQKWDLRRCIDYALANNISIKQTDLQARLAALQLNQSKLSRYPGASFSTRTSFNNGRNQDPTTFSLITQSYLSANTQLQTSAEIFNWYSKRNTIAANEWEFHAAMAGSEKLRNDIALTIANAYLQILLAAEQEKIAGVQLQQSQTQLINT
;
A
#
# COMPACT_ATOMS: atom_id res chain seq x y z
N MET A 1 22.79 -59.54 -38.25
CA MET A 1 23.01 -59.25 -36.80
C MET A 1 23.88 -58.01 -36.53
N VAL A 2 24.19 -57.19 -37.53
CA VAL A 2 25.08 -55.99 -37.39
C VAL A 2 24.29 -54.67 -37.26
N CYS A 3 23.03 -54.62 -37.72
CA CYS A 3 22.23 -53.38 -37.69
C CYS A 3 21.68 -53.00 -36.29
N LEU A 4 21.53 -53.94 -35.35
CA LEU A 4 21.03 -53.63 -34.00
C LEU A 4 22.09 -52.98 -33.07
N ARG A 5 23.38 -53.17 -33.35
CA ARG A 5 24.44 -52.55 -32.50
C ARG A 5 24.71 -51.10 -32.83
N LEU A 6 24.46 -50.66 -34.06
CA LEU A 6 24.66 -49.25 -34.47
C LEU A 6 23.56 -48.32 -33.91
N ALA A 7 22.33 -48.80 -33.76
CA ALA A 7 21.24 -48.00 -33.19
C ALA A 7 21.46 -47.67 -31.71
N GLY A 8 22.02 -48.57 -30.92
CA GLY A 8 22.29 -48.34 -29.48
C GLY A 8 23.40 -47.32 -29.23
N ILE A 9 24.40 -47.23 -30.06
CA ILE A 9 25.52 -46.27 -29.92
C ILE A 9 25.07 -44.85 -30.26
N VAL A 10 24.22 -44.68 -31.26
CA VAL A 10 23.66 -43.37 -31.63
C VAL A 10 22.71 -42.82 -30.54
N TYR A 11 21.89 -43.68 -29.94
CA TYR A 11 21.02 -43.27 -28.83
C TYR A 11 21.82 -42.89 -27.55
N PHE A 12 22.91 -43.60 -27.27
CA PHE A 12 23.75 -43.28 -26.12
C PHE A 12 24.54 -41.99 -26.30
N CYS A 13 24.97 -41.67 -27.50
CA CYS A 13 25.67 -40.42 -27.84
C CYS A 13 24.71 -39.24 -27.81
N CYS A 14 23.44 -39.37 -28.29
CA CYS A 14 22.43 -38.36 -28.29
C CYS A 14 21.94 -38.03 -26.89
N MET A 15 21.84 -39.03 -25.99
CA MET A 15 21.43 -38.85 -24.59
C MET A 15 22.51 -38.14 -23.76
N ARG A 16 23.80 -38.42 -23.99
CA ARG A 16 24.92 -37.67 -23.35
C ARG A 16 24.97 -36.22 -23.83
N TYR A 17 24.72 -35.92 -25.09
CA TYR A 17 24.69 -34.58 -25.64
C TYR A 17 23.53 -33.75 -25.00
N LYS A 18 22.35 -34.31 -24.86
CA LYS A 18 21.23 -33.65 -24.18
C LYS A 18 21.51 -33.37 -22.69
N PHE A 19 22.27 -34.23 -22.01
CA PHE A 19 22.68 -33.98 -20.61
C PHE A 19 23.70 -32.81 -20.54
N TYR A 20 24.64 -32.72 -21.46
CA TYR A 20 25.59 -31.62 -21.48
C TYR A 20 24.93 -30.29 -21.86
N THR A 21 23.98 -30.26 -22.80
CA THR A 21 23.25 -29.06 -23.15
C THR A 21 22.34 -28.59 -21.99
N LEU A 22 21.71 -29.51 -21.23
CA LEU A 22 20.91 -29.19 -20.06
C LEU A 22 21.78 -28.65 -18.92
N SER A 23 22.98 -29.20 -18.70
CA SER A 23 23.94 -28.74 -17.69
C SER A 23 24.49 -27.35 -18.00
N ILE A 24 24.78 -27.05 -19.28
CA ILE A 24 25.24 -25.73 -19.74
C ILE A 24 24.12 -24.70 -19.61
N LEU A 25 22.86 -25.07 -19.89
CA LEU A 25 21.69 -24.19 -19.72
C LEU A 25 21.46 -23.85 -18.23
N PHE A 26 21.69 -24.82 -17.34
CA PHE A 26 21.57 -24.60 -15.88
C PHE A 26 22.70 -23.70 -15.32
N ALA A 27 23.92 -23.81 -15.87
CA ALA A 27 25.05 -22.98 -15.46
C ALA A 27 24.92 -21.50 -15.89
N ILE A 28 24.23 -21.22 -17.01
CA ILE A 28 24.00 -19.86 -17.50
C ILE A 28 22.89 -19.15 -16.68
N GLY A 29 22.02 -19.90 -16.00
CA GLY A 29 20.91 -19.37 -15.17
C GLY A 29 21.34 -18.75 -13.84
N MET A 30 22.52 -19.04 -13.32
CA MET A 30 23.05 -18.42 -12.11
C MET A 30 23.65 -17.04 -12.39
N LYS A 31 22.79 -16.05 -12.63
CA LYS A 31 23.21 -14.66 -12.48
C LYS A 31 23.44 -14.44 -10.98
N VAL A 32 24.70 -14.51 -10.57
CA VAL A 32 25.16 -14.00 -9.28
C VAL A 32 24.87 -12.50 -9.31
N SER A 33 23.76 -12.08 -8.71
CA SER A 33 23.49 -10.68 -8.43
C SER A 33 24.58 -10.24 -7.47
N ALA A 34 25.64 -9.62 -8.00
CA ALA A 34 26.62 -8.92 -7.18
C ALA A 34 25.83 -7.98 -6.28
N GLN A 35 25.94 -8.16 -4.96
CA GLN A 35 25.28 -7.31 -3.96
C GLN A 35 25.74 -5.88 -4.18
N GLN A 36 24.92 -5.11 -4.87
CA GLN A 36 25.20 -3.70 -5.15
C GLN A 36 25.14 -2.97 -3.79
N LYS A 37 26.27 -2.43 -3.35
CA LYS A 37 26.32 -1.65 -2.13
C LYS A 37 25.30 -0.54 -2.20
N TRP A 38 24.47 -0.45 -1.16
CA TRP A 38 23.46 0.57 -1.06
C TRP A 38 24.11 1.86 -0.56
N ASP A 39 24.00 2.91 -1.36
CA ASP A 39 24.36 4.25 -0.96
C ASP A 39 23.24 4.88 -0.12
N LEU A 40 23.59 5.83 0.76
CA LEU A 40 22.65 6.53 1.64
C LEU A 40 21.43 7.06 0.87
N ARG A 41 21.68 7.72 -0.27
CA ARG A 41 20.61 8.30 -1.09
C ARG A 41 19.65 7.23 -1.59
N ARG A 42 20.17 6.12 -2.06
CA ARG A 42 19.35 5.00 -2.54
C ARG A 42 18.51 4.36 -1.42
N CYS A 43 19.07 4.29 -0.19
CA CYS A 43 18.32 3.81 0.97
C CYS A 43 17.15 4.72 1.29
N ILE A 44 17.36 6.05 1.26
CA ILE A 44 16.32 7.05 1.51
C ILE A 44 15.24 6.96 0.41
N ASP A 45 15.62 6.99 -0.86
CA ASP A 45 14.68 6.96 -1.99
C ASP A 45 13.82 5.69 -1.96
N TYR A 46 14.43 4.55 -1.68
CA TYR A 46 13.71 3.27 -1.56
C TYR A 46 12.71 3.27 -0.40
N ALA A 47 13.11 3.80 0.76
CA ALA A 47 12.24 3.87 1.92
C ALA A 47 11.08 4.84 1.70
N LEU A 48 11.33 6.03 1.13
CA LEU A 48 10.28 6.99 0.80
C LEU A 48 9.24 6.43 -0.18
N ALA A 49 9.68 5.58 -1.12
CA ALA A 49 8.78 4.95 -2.09
C ALA A 49 7.96 3.80 -1.49
N ASN A 50 8.52 3.03 -0.55
CA ASN A 50 7.93 1.78 -0.08
C ASN A 50 7.34 1.84 1.34
N ASN A 51 7.62 2.88 2.11
CA ASN A 51 7.17 2.98 3.49
C ASN A 51 5.64 3.09 3.58
N ILE A 52 5.04 2.22 4.39
CA ILE A 52 3.58 2.16 4.58
C ILE A 52 3.07 3.40 5.31
N SER A 53 3.82 3.94 6.29
CA SER A 53 3.42 5.12 7.05
C SER A 53 3.30 6.36 6.17
N ILE A 54 4.19 6.52 5.18
CA ILE A 54 4.10 7.62 4.20
C ILE A 54 2.84 7.45 3.35
N LYS A 55 2.58 6.23 2.83
CA LYS A 55 1.38 5.96 2.05
C LYS A 55 0.10 6.23 2.85
N GLN A 56 0.10 5.89 4.14
CA GLN A 56 -1.01 6.15 5.04
C GLN A 56 -1.24 7.66 5.22
N THR A 57 -0.18 8.44 5.45
CA THR A 57 -0.29 9.89 5.63
C THR A 57 -0.69 10.59 4.33
N ASP A 58 -0.21 10.13 3.17
CA ASP A 58 -0.63 10.63 1.86
C ASP A 58 -2.13 10.34 1.61
N LEU A 59 -2.64 9.19 2.05
CA LEU A 59 -4.08 8.90 2.01
C LEU A 59 -4.88 9.81 2.94
N GLN A 60 -4.37 10.14 4.12
CA GLN A 60 -5.00 11.11 5.04
C GLN A 60 -5.08 12.49 4.41
N ALA A 61 -4.00 12.96 3.77
CA ALA A 61 -4.01 14.23 3.03
C ALA A 61 -5.04 14.21 1.88
N ARG A 62 -5.18 13.07 1.19
CA ARG A 62 -6.19 12.88 0.14
C ARG A 62 -7.62 12.89 0.70
N LEU A 63 -7.85 12.30 1.88
CA LEU A 63 -9.15 12.37 2.58
C LEU A 63 -9.50 13.80 2.95
N ALA A 64 -8.56 14.58 3.50
CA ALA A 64 -8.76 16.00 3.79
C ALA A 64 -9.10 16.81 2.53
N ALA A 65 -8.46 16.52 1.39
CA ALA A 65 -8.80 17.14 0.11
C ALA A 65 -10.24 16.81 -0.34
N LEU A 66 -10.68 15.56 -0.15
CA LEU A 66 -12.06 15.15 -0.45
C LEU A 66 -13.07 15.82 0.47
N GLN A 67 -12.77 15.96 1.77
CA GLN A 67 -13.61 16.69 2.73
C GLN A 67 -13.76 18.17 2.36
N LEU A 68 -12.65 18.81 1.94
CA LEU A 68 -12.68 20.18 1.42
C LEU A 68 -13.58 20.29 0.18
N ASN A 69 -13.45 19.36 -0.78
CA ASN A 69 -14.31 19.33 -1.96
C ASN A 69 -15.78 19.12 -1.60
N GLN A 70 -16.06 18.19 -0.69
CA GLN A 70 -17.42 17.96 -0.18
C GLN A 70 -18.00 19.21 0.46
N SER A 71 -17.21 19.93 1.25
CA SER A 71 -17.63 21.20 1.87
C SER A 71 -17.91 22.28 0.82
N LYS A 72 -17.09 22.37 -0.24
CA LYS A 72 -17.34 23.29 -1.36
C LYS A 72 -18.64 22.94 -2.10
N LEU A 73 -18.88 21.65 -2.34
CA LEU A 73 -20.09 21.15 -2.99
C LEU A 73 -21.35 21.30 -2.12
N SER A 74 -21.23 21.39 -0.79
CA SER A 74 -22.36 21.59 0.11
C SER A 74 -23.10 22.94 -0.09
N ARG A 75 -22.53 23.84 -0.88
CA ARG A 75 -23.20 25.10 -1.30
C ARG A 75 -24.33 24.87 -2.31
N TYR A 76 -24.28 23.75 -3.04
CA TYR A 76 -25.30 23.42 -4.03
C TYR A 76 -26.48 22.70 -3.35
N PRO A 77 -27.70 22.82 -3.91
CA PRO A 77 -28.84 22.08 -3.41
C PRO A 77 -28.62 20.58 -3.55
N GLY A 78 -28.98 19.84 -2.52
CA GLY A 78 -28.98 18.39 -2.55
C GLY A 78 -30.30 17.86 -3.08
N ALA A 79 -30.27 16.83 -3.92
CA ALA A 79 -31.42 16.07 -4.36
C ALA A 79 -31.26 14.61 -3.97
N SER A 80 -32.27 14.04 -3.33
CA SER A 80 -32.30 12.62 -2.98
C SER A 80 -33.54 11.95 -3.57
N PHE A 81 -33.35 10.80 -4.17
CA PHE A 81 -34.40 9.94 -4.67
C PHE A 81 -34.38 8.65 -3.88
N SER A 82 -35.52 8.31 -3.29
CA SER A 82 -35.67 7.07 -2.56
C SER A 82 -36.92 6.33 -3.02
N THR A 83 -36.81 5.03 -3.18
CA THR A 83 -37.93 4.14 -3.41
C THR A 83 -37.89 3.00 -2.42
N ARG A 84 -39.05 2.70 -1.85
CA ARG A 84 -39.20 1.60 -0.91
C ARG A 84 -40.38 0.74 -1.37
N THR A 85 -40.11 -0.53 -1.57
CA THR A 85 -41.14 -1.53 -1.84
C THR A 85 -41.25 -2.44 -0.63
N SER A 86 -42.46 -2.62 -0.12
CA SER A 86 -42.73 -3.53 0.99
C SER A 86 -43.89 -4.45 0.67
N PHE A 87 -43.67 -5.73 0.94
CA PHE A 87 -44.70 -6.76 0.85
C PHE A 87 -45.20 -7.06 2.28
N ASN A 88 -46.48 -6.80 2.49
CA ASN A 88 -47.12 -7.04 3.78
C ASN A 88 -48.13 -8.18 3.63
N ASN A 89 -48.01 -9.17 4.51
CA ASN A 89 -48.91 -10.32 4.56
C ASN A 89 -49.33 -10.48 6.03
N GLY A 90 -50.61 -10.42 6.30
CA GLY A 90 -51.10 -10.58 7.62
C GLY A 90 -52.51 -10.06 7.85
N ARG A 91 -52.90 -10.02 9.12
CA ARG A 91 -54.15 -9.44 9.57
C ARG A 91 -54.04 -7.92 9.67
N ASN A 92 -54.76 -7.23 8.80
CA ASN A 92 -54.81 -5.77 8.76
C ASN A 92 -56.27 -5.29 9.01
N GLN A 93 -56.39 -4.11 9.55
CA GLN A 93 -57.68 -3.47 9.67
C GLN A 93 -58.02 -2.75 8.38
N ASP A 94 -59.18 -3.08 7.83
CA ASP A 94 -59.72 -2.39 6.65
C ASP A 94 -60.08 -0.94 7.06
N PRO A 95 -59.52 0.08 6.38
CA PRO A 95 -59.74 1.48 6.70
C PRO A 95 -61.18 1.95 6.48
N THR A 96 -62.01 1.20 5.73
CA THR A 96 -63.40 1.54 5.43
C THR A 96 -64.39 0.88 6.36
N THR A 97 -64.16 -0.40 6.70
CA THR A 97 -65.12 -1.19 7.51
C THR A 97 -64.66 -1.42 8.94
N PHE A 98 -63.43 -1.03 9.27
CA PHE A 98 -62.74 -1.27 10.53
C PHE A 98 -62.71 -2.75 10.97
N SER A 99 -63.03 -3.68 10.06
CA SER A 99 -62.94 -5.10 10.29
C SER A 99 -61.55 -5.65 10.09
N LEU A 100 -61.16 -6.70 10.83
CA LEU A 100 -59.87 -7.36 10.71
C LEU A 100 -59.96 -8.37 9.52
N ILE A 101 -59.24 -8.08 8.46
CA ILE A 101 -59.16 -8.93 7.28
C ILE A 101 -57.71 -9.42 7.08
N THR A 102 -57.57 -10.66 6.60
CA THR A 102 -56.24 -11.19 6.25
C THR A 102 -56.01 -10.89 4.78
N GLN A 103 -55.08 -10.00 4.51
CA GLN A 103 -54.72 -9.59 3.13
C GLN A 103 -53.22 -9.60 2.93
N SER A 104 -52.81 -9.87 1.70
CA SER A 104 -51.48 -9.68 1.22
C SER A 104 -51.47 -8.48 0.27
N TYR A 105 -50.68 -7.47 0.53
CA TYR A 105 -50.56 -6.33 -0.36
C TYR A 105 -49.11 -5.90 -0.56
N LEU A 106 -48.81 -5.47 -1.76
CA LEU A 106 -47.55 -4.86 -2.13
C LEU A 106 -47.73 -3.34 -2.11
N SER A 107 -46.90 -2.66 -1.30
CA SER A 107 -46.87 -1.19 -1.29
C SER A 107 -45.53 -0.71 -1.87
N ALA A 108 -45.59 0.26 -2.76
CA ALA A 108 -44.44 0.95 -3.30
C ALA A 108 -44.57 2.44 -2.99
N ASN A 109 -43.56 2.98 -2.33
CA ASN A 109 -43.47 4.40 -2.04
C ASN A 109 -42.23 4.97 -2.72
N THR A 110 -42.42 5.99 -3.55
CA THR A 110 -41.35 6.69 -4.26
C THR A 110 -41.35 8.15 -3.82
N GLN A 111 -40.20 8.61 -3.37
CA GLN A 111 -40.04 9.97 -2.86
C GLN A 111 -38.85 10.65 -3.55
N LEU A 112 -39.04 11.83 -4.09
CA LEU A 112 -38.02 12.75 -4.54
C LEU A 112 -38.00 13.94 -3.58
N GLN A 113 -36.85 14.14 -2.91
CA GLN A 113 -36.69 15.27 -2.00
C GLN A 113 -35.52 16.12 -2.45
N THR A 114 -35.73 17.41 -2.54
CA THR A 114 -34.67 18.40 -2.76
C THR A 114 -34.62 19.37 -1.58
N SER A 115 -33.41 19.70 -1.15
CA SER A 115 -33.18 20.66 -0.06
C SER A 115 -32.10 21.65 -0.45
N ALA A 116 -32.37 22.91 -0.21
CA ALA A 116 -31.41 24.01 -0.41
C ALA A 116 -31.36 24.83 0.87
N GLU A 117 -30.16 25.06 1.37
CA GLU A 117 -29.93 25.92 2.52
C GLU A 117 -29.67 27.33 2.03
N ILE A 118 -30.62 28.25 2.30
CA ILE A 118 -30.60 29.61 1.78
C ILE A 118 -29.73 30.49 2.67
N PHE A 119 -29.78 30.33 3.98
CA PHE A 119 -29.06 31.17 4.93
C PHE A 119 -28.55 30.38 6.12
N ASN A 120 -27.25 30.50 6.43
CA ASN A 120 -26.58 29.74 7.49
C ASN A 120 -25.53 30.62 8.20
N TRP A 121 -25.83 31.87 8.44
CA TRP A 121 -24.97 32.80 9.20
C TRP A 121 -23.46 32.59 9.00
N TYR A 122 -22.99 32.48 7.74
CA TYR A 122 -21.60 32.21 7.35
C TYR A 122 -21.00 30.86 7.78
N SER A 123 -21.78 29.97 8.41
CA SER A 123 -21.28 28.67 8.88
C SER A 123 -20.62 27.87 7.77
N LYS A 124 -21.25 27.73 6.61
CA LYS A 124 -20.66 27.02 5.44
C LYS A 124 -19.34 27.64 4.97
N ARG A 125 -19.26 28.97 4.94
CA ARG A 125 -18.03 29.66 4.55
C ARG A 125 -16.89 29.36 5.52
N ASN A 126 -17.18 29.43 6.82
CA ASN A 126 -16.19 29.16 7.86
C ASN A 126 -15.78 27.68 7.87
N THR A 127 -16.72 26.75 7.64
CA THR A 127 -16.43 25.32 7.51
C THR A 127 -15.50 25.04 6.30
N ILE A 128 -15.73 25.68 5.18
CA ILE A 128 -14.85 25.52 4.00
C ILE A 128 -13.45 26.05 4.32
N ALA A 129 -13.34 27.22 4.96
CA ALA A 129 -12.05 27.77 5.36
C ALA A 129 -11.33 26.86 6.38
N ALA A 130 -12.06 26.29 7.35
CA ALA A 130 -11.51 25.34 8.31
C ALA A 130 -10.96 24.08 7.60
N ASN A 131 -11.75 23.48 6.71
CA ASN A 131 -11.31 22.29 5.95
C ASN A 131 -10.15 22.59 4.99
N GLU A 132 -10.02 23.82 4.50
CA GLU A 132 -8.87 24.24 3.70
C GLU A 132 -7.59 24.27 4.53
N TRP A 133 -7.65 24.82 5.73
CA TRP A 133 -6.50 24.78 6.65
C TRP A 133 -6.18 23.36 7.12
N GLU A 134 -7.18 22.52 7.33
CA GLU A 134 -6.97 21.10 7.67
C GLU A 134 -6.28 20.34 6.54
N PHE A 135 -6.66 20.62 5.29
CA PHE A 135 -5.96 20.06 4.12
C PHE A 135 -4.50 20.50 4.06
N HIS A 136 -4.21 21.79 4.26
CA HIS A 136 -2.83 22.27 4.32
C HIS A 136 -2.03 21.67 5.47
N ALA A 137 -2.64 21.50 6.64
CA ALA A 137 -2.02 20.84 7.78
C ALA A 137 -1.71 19.38 7.50
N ALA A 138 -2.61 18.65 6.84
CA ALA A 138 -2.40 17.26 6.45
C ALA A 138 -1.26 17.10 5.42
N MET A 139 -1.15 18.03 4.46
CA MET A 139 -0.03 18.05 3.51
C MET A 139 1.30 18.31 4.21
N ALA A 140 1.37 19.32 5.07
CA ALA A 140 2.58 19.62 5.84
C ALA A 140 2.97 18.46 6.76
N GLY A 141 1.99 17.77 7.33
CA GLY A 141 2.19 16.54 8.12
C GLY A 141 2.83 15.40 7.31
N SER A 142 2.41 15.23 6.05
CA SER A 142 3.02 14.23 5.15
C SER A 142 4.48 14.60 4.82
N GLU A 143 4.77 15.85 4.53
CA GLU A 143 6.14 16.31 4.27
C GLU A 143 7.04 16.15 5.50
N LYS A 144 6.53 16.51 6.69
CA LYS A 144 7.24 16.29 7.95
C LYS A 144 7.61 14.83 8.13
N LEU A 145 6.65 13.91 7.96
CA LEU A 145 6.90 12.48 8.10
C LEU A 145 7.97 11.98 7.12
N ARG A 146 7.96 12.44 5.87
CA ARG A 146 9.00 12.11 4.87
C ARG A 146 10.39 12.55 5.34
N ASN A 147 10.51 13.76 5.89
CA ASN A 147 11.77 14.27 6.42
C ASN A 147 12.22 13.49 7.67
N ASP A 148 11.30 13.17 8.58
CA ASP A 148 11.61 12.40 9.80
C ASP A 148 12.11 10.99 9.44
N ILE A 149 11.52 10.34 8.45
CA ILE A 149 11.97 9.04 7.95
C ILE A 149 13.34 9.15 7.30
N ALA A 150 13.58 10.17 6.47
CA ALA A 150 14.88 10.39 5.85
C ALA A 150 15.99 10.59 6.89
N LEU A 151 15.73 11.37 7.95
CA LEU A 151 16.65 11.56 9.06
C LEU A 151 16.91 10.27 9.85
N THR A 152 15.85 9.49 10.09
CA THR A 152 15.98 8.21 10.80
C THR A 152 16.87 7.24 10.02
N ILE A 153 16.71 7.17 8.70
CA ILE A 153 17.53 6.32 7.84
C ILE A 153 18.97 6.82 7.79
N ALA A 154 19.18 8.14 7.70
CA ALA A 154 20.52 8.72 7.74
C ALA A 154 21.24 8.38 9.04
N ASN A 155 20.59 8.50 10.18
CA ASN A 155 21.14 8.14 11.47
C ASN A 155 21.48 6.65 11.56
N ALA A 156 20.58 5.78 11.10
CA ALA A 156 20.81 4.33 11.06
C ALA A 156 22.00 3.97 10.15
N TYR A 157 22.11 4.61 9.00
CA TYR A 157 23.24 4.42 8.09
C TYR A 157 24.58 4.83 8.70
N LEU A 158 24.61 5.97 9.39
CA LEU A 158 25.82 6.41 10.12
C LEU A 158 26.20 5.45 11.24
N GLN A 159 25.22 4.89 11.97
CA GLN A 159 25.48 3.87 12.99
C GLN A 159 26.09 2.60 12.39
N ILE A 160 25.62 2.17 11.22
CA ILE A 160 26.22 1.03 10.52
C ILE A 160 27.67 1.31 10.12
N LEU A 161 27.94 2.51 9.58
CA LEU A 161 29.32 2.90 9.24
C LEU A 161 30.21 2.95 10.48
N LEU A 162 29.72 3.50 11.57
CA LEU A 162 30.44 3.54 12.84
C LEU A 162 30.78 2.14 13.34
N ALA A 163 29.80 1.24 13.33
CA ALA A 163 29.99 -0.16 13.73
C ALA A 163 31.03 -0.88 12.84
N ALA A 164 31.00 -0.63 11.54
CA ALA A 164 31.97 -1.20 10.61
C ALA A 164 33.42 -0.69 10.86
N GLU A 165 33.57 0.59 11.21
CA GLU A 165 34.90 1.11 11.59
C GLU A 165 35.35 0.59 12.95
N GLN A 166 34.44 0.41 13.91
CA GLN A 166 34.77 -0.20 15.22
C GLN A 166 35.23 -1.66 15.04
N GLU A 167 34.62 -2.41 14.15
CA GLU A 167 35.05 -3.78 13.82
C GLU A 167 36.49 -3.79 13.28
N LYS A 168 36.83 -2.88 12.35
CA LYS A 168 38.20 -2.77 11.82
C LYS A 168 39.22 -2.43 12.91
N ILE A 169 38.87 -1.48 13.76
CA ILE A 169 39.75 -1.09 14.88
C ILE A 169 39.99 -2.26 15.83
N ALA A 170 38.92 -2.98 16.20
CA ALA A 170 39.03 -4.16 17.06
C ALA A 170 39.89 -5.26 16.40
N GLY A 171 39.77 -5.47 15.09
CA GLY A 171 40.59 -6.39 14.32
C GLY A 171 42.09 -6.02 14.36
N VAL A 172 42.43 -4.74 14.19
CA VAL A 172 43.79 -4.24 14.29
C VAL A 172 44.35 -4.43 15.71
N GLN A 173 43.58 -4.12 16.74
CA GLN A 173 43.99 -4.29 18.15
C GLN A 173 44.26 -5.77 18.46
N LEU A 174 43.42 -6.68 17.98
CA LEU A 174 43.61 -8.12 18.14
C LEU A 174 44.92 -8.58 17.49
N GLN A 175 45.19 -8.13 16.26
CA GLN A 175 46.41 -8.47 15.54
C GLN A 175 47.67 -7.91 16.25
N GLN A 176 47.61 -6.69 16.79
CA GLN A 176 48.70 -6.10 17.59
C GLN A 176 48.95 -6.91 18.86
N SER A 177 47.89 -7.28 19.59
CA SER A 177 48.03 -8.09 20.81
C SER A 177 48.63 -9.46 20.53
N GLN A 178 48.21 -10.12 19.43
CA GLN A 178 48.80 -11.40 19.01
C GLN A 178 50.30 -11.25 18.67
N THR A 179 50.69 -10.19 17.97
CA THR A 179 52.10 -9.93 17.62
C THR A 179 52.94 -9.67 18.86
N GLN A 180 52.41 -8.92 19.85
CA GLN A 180 53.11 -8.68 21.12
C GLN A 180 53.32 -10.00 21.89
N LEU A 181 52.33 -10.88 21.89
CA LEU A 181 52.40 -12.17 22.59
C LEU A 181 53.43 -13.13 21.97
N ILE A 182 53.64 -13.05 20.65
CA ILE A 182 54.67 -13.83 19.96
C ILE A 182 56.07 -13.29 20.18
N ASN A 183 56.20 -11.97 20.39
CA ASN A 183 57.50 -11.29 20.61
C ASN A 183 57.97 -11.26 22.07
N THR A 184 57.17 -11.78 23.01
CA THR A 184 57.51 -11.93 24.43
C THR A 184 57.87 -13.38 24.72
#